data_d39b1beca229acf76f1fc073c7a4d7b8
#
_entry.id   d39b1beca229acf76f1fc073c7a4d7b8
#
_cell.length_a   1.000
_cell.length_b   1.000
_cell.length_c   1.000
_cell.angle_alpha   90.00
_cell.angle_beta   90.00
_cell.angle_gamma   90.00
#
_symmetry.space_group_name_H-M   'P 1'
#
loop_
_entity.id
_entity.type
_entity.pdbx_description
1 polymer ?
#
loop_
_entity_poly.entity_id
_entity_poly.type
_entity_poly.pdbx_seq_one_letter_code
_entity_poly.pdbx_strand_id
1 'polypeptide(L)'
;MSLAEIFWSVAAVGVVVALGRRAPLPLSRKRLVTALRAITVLCVLASLRGYAYVRHSEQPRHIIYLVDQSSSIDAQQTRWMARRLASLDAVRPPQILRTVIAFGNGARVVVPSDRAALSDPDRLERALLDADVNRDSTDLEQALLSSLSAAPSESRRRVILLTDGRQTRGNVERVLSTVRRFGVEVYPVPVFPSEPAALTWERLIAPPVVQQGASVPLKLVVSNTTDQTKAFDVSASLHG
;
A
#
# COMPACT_ATOMS: atom_id res chain seq x y z
N MET A 1 -9.47 24.67 -19.56
CA MET A 1 -10.27 25.87 -19.23
C MET A 1 -11.56 25.77 -20.01
N SER A 2 -12.71 25.65 -19.35
CA SER A 2 -13.98 25.58 -20.07
C SER A 2 -14.37 26.99 -20.54
N LEU A 3 -14.95 27.09 -21.74
CA LEU A 3 -15.49 28.34 -22.31
C LEU A 3 -16.46 29.05 -21.34
N ALA A 4 -17.18 28.29 -20.52
CA ALA A 4 -18.08 28.80 -19.50
C ALA A 4 -17.35 29.58 -18.38
N GLU A 5 -16.17 29.15 -17.93
CA GLU A 5 -15.40 29.84 -16.87
C GLU A 5 -14.84 31.18 -17.35
N ILE A 6 -14.44 31.24 -18.61
CA ILE A 6 -13.99 32.50 -19.23
C ILE A 6 -15.18 33.49 -19.31
N PHE A 7 -16.32 32.99 -19.71
CA PHE A 7 -17.53 33.80 -19.85
C PHE A 7 -17.96 34.43 -18.50
N TRP A 8 -18.02 33.64 -17.43
CA TRP A 8 -18.36 34.12 -16.08
C TRP A 8 -17.37 35.14 -15.53
N SER A 9 -16.06 34.96 -15.82
CA SER A 9 -15.01 35.87 -15.38
C SER A 9 -15.12 37.24 -16.10
N VAL A 10 -15.38 37.23 -17.40
CA VAL A 10 -15.55 38.45 -18.20
C VAL A 10 -16.85 39.15 -17.80
N ALA A 11 -17.93 38.41 -17.53
CA ALA A 11 -19.20 38.98 -17.07
C ALA A 11 -19.07 39.69 -15.72
N ALA A 12 -18.34 39.09 -14.74
CA ALA A 12 -18.09 39.68 -13.42
C ALA A 12 -17.33 41.00 -13.53
N VAL A 13 -16.27 41.06 -14.34
CA VAL A 13 -15.52 42.31 -14.60
C VAL A 13 -16.41 43.35 -15.30
N GLY A 14 -17.24 42.96 -16.27
CA GLY A 14 -18.18 43.83 -16.97
C GLY A 14 -19.17 44.47 -16.02
N VAL A 15 -19.73 43.71 -15.06
CA VAL A 15 -20.67 44.24 -14.04
C VAL A 15 -20.00 45.27 -13.15
N VAL A 16 -18.77 45.06 -12.71
CA VAL A 16 -18.00 45.99 -11.85
C VAL A 16 -17.71 47.29 -12.58
N VAL A 17 -17.37 47.23 -13.87
CA VAL A 17 -17.13 48.41 -14.70
C VAL A 17 -18.43 49.18 -14.93
N ALA A 18 -19.56 48.50 -15.19
CA ALA A 18 -20.86 49.12 -15.37
C ALA A 18 -21.38 49.83 -14.13
N LEU A 19 -21.24 49.20 -12.96
CA LEU A 19 -21.57 49.80 -11.65
C LEU A 19 -20.67 51.02 -11.33
N GLY A 20 -19.38 50.96 -11.67
CA GLY A 20 -18.43 52.04 -11.48
C GLY A 20 -18.76 53.31 -12.31
N ARG A 21 -19.40 53.12 -13.49
CA ARG A 21 -19.83 54.22 -14.36
C ARG A 21 -21.00 55.03 -13.78
N ARG A 22 -21.82 54.48 -12.90
CA ARG A 22 -23.00 55.11 -12.29
C ARG A 22 -22.66 55.96 -11.03
N ALA A 23 -21.43 55.91 -10.51
CA ALA A 23 -21.08 56.63 -9.33
C ALA A 23 -20.96 58.18 -9.62
N PRO A 24 -21.50 59.05 -8.79
CA PRO A 24 -21.41 60.51 -8.94
C PRO A 24 -20.06 61.07 -8.44
N LEU A 25 -18.97 60.77 -9.17
CA LEU A 25 -17.62 61.17 -8.85
C LEU A 25 -16.99 61.99 -9.98
N PRO A 26 -16.04 62.93 -9.72
CA PRO A 26 -15.29 63.60 -10.77
C PRO A 26 -14.50 62.61 -11.63
N LEU A 27 -14.41 62.90 -12.92
CA LEU A 27 -13.94 61.99 -13.97
C LEU A 27 -12.59 61.31 -13.68
N SER A 28 -11.63 62.06 -13.06
CA SER A 28 -10.31 61.52 -12.71
C SER A 28 -10.36 60.48 -11.57
N ARG A 29 -11.14 60.75 -10.52
CA ARG A 29 -11.32 59.82 -9.38
C ARG A 29 -12.19 58.64 -9.79
N LYS A 30 -13.17 58.84 -10.69
CA LYS A 30 -14.00 57.77 -11.21
C LYS A 30 -13.23 56.67 -11.95
N ARG A 31 -12.24 57.08 -12.78
CA ARG A 31 -11.37 56.16 -13.51
C ARG A 31 -10.47 55.34 -12.52
N LEU A 32 -9.89 56.03 -11.51
CA LEU A 32 -9.05 55.41 -10.52
C LEU A 32 -9.82 54.36 -9.69
N VAL A 33 -11.01 54.72 -9.18
CA VAL A 33 -11.83 53.80 -8.35
C VAL A 33 -12.31 52.59 -9.17
N THR A 34 -12.68 52.81 -10.44
CA THR A 34 -13.10 51.71 -11.31
C THR A 34 -11.96 50.78 -11.65
N ALA A 35 -10.76 51.31 -11.90
CA ALA A 35 -9.56 50.51 -12.14
C ALA A 35 -9.16 49.70 -10.88
N LEU A 36 -9.19 50.31 -9.69
CA LEU A 36 -8.87 49.62 -8.45
C LEU A 36 -9.83 48.47 -8.15
N ARG A 37 -11.15 48.70 -8.35
CA ARG A 37 -12.17 47.62 -8.21
C ARG A 37 -12.00 46.52 -9.23
N ALA A 38 -11.69 46.82 -10.48
CA ALA A 38 -11.40 45.80 -11.48
C ALA A 38 -10.18 44.98 -11.12
N ILE A 39 -9.09 45.59 -10.63
CA ILE A 39 -7.90 44.90 -10.15
C ILE A 39 -8.24 44.01 -8.96
N THR A 40 -9.01 44.49 -7.97
CA THR A 40 -9.42 43.70 -6.81
C THR A 40 -10.20 42.44 -7.22
N VAL A 41 -11.19 42.59 -8.14
CA VAL A 41 -11.95 41.44 -8.65
C VAL A 41 -11.06 40.48 -9.41
N LEU A 42 -10.11 40.99 -10.19
CA LEU A 42 -9.15 40.17 -10.93
C LEU A 42 -8.21 39.42 -9.99
N CYS A 43 -7.75 40.03 -8.91
CA CYS A 43 -6.95 39.39 -7.87
C CYS A 43 -7.75 38.32 -7.12
N VAL A 44 -9.01 38.56 -6.78
CA VAL A 44 -9.89 37.56 -6.15
C VAL A 44 -10.12 36.39 -7.08
N LEU A 45 -10.42 36.65 -8.34
CA LEU A 45 -10.59 35.57 -9.33
C LEU A 45 -9.29 34.79 -9.58
N ALA A 46 -8.14 35.47 -9.58
CA ALA A 46 -6.83 34.84 -9.68
C ALA A 46 -6.52 33.99 -8.43
N SER A 47 -6.88 34.49 -7.22
CA SER A 47 -6.70 33.75 -5.96
C SER A 47 -7.60 32.52 -5.90
N LEU A 48 -8.86 32.64 -6.33
CA LEU A 48 -9.77 31.49 -6.42
C LEU A 48 -9.26 30.46 -7.44
N ARG A 49 -8.67 30.90 -8.55
CA ARG A 49 -7.98 30.02 -9.50
C ARG A 49 -6.67 29.48 -8.98
N GLY A 50 -5.90 30.26 -8.23
CA GLY A 50 -4.67 29.79 -7.57
C GLY A 50 -4.95 28.70 -6.52
N TYR A 51 -6.08 28.76 -5.84
CA TYR A 51 -6.55 27.68 -4.96
C TYR A 51 -6.96 26.42 -5.73
N ALA A 52 -7.50 26.57 -6.94
CA ALA A 52 -7.77 25.44 -7.85
C ALA A 52 -6.48 24.94 -8.55
N TYR A 53 -5.44 25.76 -8.60
CA TYR A 53 -4.09 25.38 -8.99
C TYR A 53 -3.30 24.89 -7.76
N VAL A 54 -3.91 24.12 -6.87
CA VAL A 54 -3.18 23.14 -6.12
C VAL A 54 -2.51 22.29 -7.19
N ARG A 55 -1.22 22.56 -7.42
CA ARG A 55 -0.36 21.65 -8.14
C ARG A 55 -0.69 20.27 -7.57
N HIS A 56 -1.43 19.50 -8.29
CA HIS A 56 -1.17 18.09 -8.35
C HIS A 56 0.22 18.02 -8.99
N SER A 57 1.26 18.34 -8.18
CA SER A 57 2.55 17.80 -8.47
C SER A 57 2.26 16.31 -8.42
N GLU A 58 2.07 15.70 -9.58
CA GLU A 58 1.95 14.27 -9.72
C GLU A 58 3.29 13.73 -9.26
N GLN A 59 3.43 13.64 -7.93
CA GLN A 59 4.54 12.93 -7.35
C GLN A 59 4.53 11.57 -8.01
N PRO A 60 5.61 11.14 -8.59
CA PRO A 60 5.66 9.86 -9.27
C PRO A 60 5.11 8.80 -8.31
N ARG A 61 4.06 8.12 -8.73
CA ARG A 61 3.44 7.06 -7.93
C ARG A 61 4.25 5.80 -8.13
N HIS A 62 4.49 5.07 -7.03
CA HIS A 62 5.20 3.82 -7.05
C HIS A 62 4.41 2.75 -6.31
N ILE A 63 4.12 1.65 -6.97
CA ILE A 63 3.47 0.49 -6.37
C ILE A 63 4.54 -0.55 -6.06
N ILE A 64 4.57 -0.99 -4.81
CA ILE A 64 5.49 -2.00 -4.33
C ILE A 64 4.66 -3.23 -3.95
N TYR A 65 4.88 -4.33 -4.61
CA TYR A 65 4.28 -5.61 -4.28
C TYR A 65 5.22 -6.37 -3.35
N LEU A 66 4.79 -6.63 -2.12
CA LEU A 66 5.46 -7.51 -1.17
C LEU A 66 4.79 -8.88 -1.23
N VAL A 67 5.54 -9.90 -1.59
CA VAL A 67 5.04 -11.26 -1.83
C VAL A 67 5.67 -12.21 -0.83
N ASP A 68 4.85 -12.81 0.01
CA ASP A 68 5.27 -13.78 1.00
C ASP A 68 5.75 -15.07 0.31
N GLN A 69 6.95 -15.52 0.67
CA GLN A 69 7.56 -16.76 0.22
C GLN A 69 8.03 -17.61 1.40
N SER A 70 7.43 -17.40 2.58
CA SER A 70 7.72 -18.23 3.75
C SER A 70 7.28 -19.68 3.54
N SER A 71 7.70 -20.57 4.42
CA SER A 71 7.39 -22.01 4.33
C SER A 71 5.90 -22.34 4.44
N SER A 72 5.07 -21.42 4.95
CA SER A 72 3.61 -21.56 4.98
C SER A 72 2.94 -21.34 3.62
N ILE A 73 3.67 -20.78 2.65
CA ILE A 73 3.20 -20.51 1.29
C ILE A 73 3.64 -21.67 0.37
N ASP A 74 2.67 -22.34 -0.21
CA ASP A 74 2.89 -23.42 -1.17
C ASP A 74 3.04 -22.92 -2.62
N ALA A 75 3.41 -23.83 -3.53
CA ALA A 75 3.58 -23.50 -4.95
C ALA A 75 2.27 -23.06 -5.64
N GLN A 76 1.12 -23.58 -5.21
CA GLN A 76 -0.17 -23.20 -5.75
C GLN A 76 -0.56 -21.78 -5.34
N GLN A 77 -0.29 -21.41 -4.09
CA GLN A 77 -0.46 -20.06 -3.59
C GLN A 77 0.50 -19.08 -4.30
N THR A 78 1.77 -19.46 -4.51
CA THR A 78 2.72 -18.65 -5.27
C THR A 78 2.22 -18.40 -6.70
N ARG A 79 1.71 -19.44 -7.38
CA ARG A 79 1.09 -19.31 -8.71
C ARG A 79 -0.13 -18.38 -8.69
N TRP A 80 -0.99 -18.52 -7.68
CA TRP A 80 -2.15 -17.66 -7.52
C TRP A 80 -1.71 -16.18 -7.34
N MET A 81 -0.71 -15.94 -6.49
CA MET A 81 -0.16 -14.59 -6.27
C MET A 81 0.42 -14.00 -7.56
N ALA A 82 1.20 -14.78 -8.33
CA ALA A 82 1.75 -14.33 -9.60
C ALA A 82 0.67 -13.91 -10.60
N ARG A 83 -0.39 -14.72 -10.76
CA ARG A 83 -1.54 -14.39 -11.61
C ARG A 83 -2.29 -13.16 -11.09
N ARG A 84 -2.49 -13.06 -9.78
CA ARG A 84 -3.15 -11.92 -9.16
C ARG A 84 -2.37 -10.63 -9.38
N LEU A 85 -1.05 -10.67 -9.21
CA LEU A 85 -0.16 -9.53 -9.48
C LEU A 85 -0.22 -9.10 -10.94
N ALA A 86 -0.13 -10.03 -11.88
CA ALA A 86 -0.25 -9.74 -13.31
C ALA A 86 -1.59 -9.07 -13.64
N SER A 87 -2.70 -9.56 -13.05
CA SER A 87 -4.03 -8.96 -13.26
C SER A 87 -4.15 -7.56 -12.68
N LEU A 88 -3.58 -7.30 -11.51
CA LEU A 88 -3.56 -5.97 -10.89
C LEU A 88 -2.68 -5.00 -11.68
N ASP A 89 -1.53 -5.48 -12.17
CA ASP A 89 -0.60 -4.67 -12.94
C ASP A 89 -1.15 -4.33 -14.34
N ALA A 90 -1.98 -5.19 -14.92
CA ALA A 90 -2.63 -4.95 -16.22
C ALA A 90 -3.53 -3.70 -16.22
N VAL A 91 -4.15 -3.36 -15.09
CA VAL A 91 -4.99 -2.16 -14.94
C VAL A 91 -4.22 -0.94 -14.39
N ARG A 92 -2.92 -1.10 -14.13
CA ARG A 92 -2.06 -0.03 -13.65
C ARG A 92 -1.78 1.00 -14.77
N PRO A 93 -1.94 2.30 -14.50
CA PRO A 93 -1.53 3.33 -15.45
C PRO A 93 -0.02 3.21 -15.79
N PRO A 94 0.37 3.32 -17.08
CA PRO A 94 1.74 3.04 -17.53
C PRO A 94 2.80 4.01 -16.96
N GLN A 95 2.38 5.20 -16.52
CA GLN A 95 3.28 6.19 -15.88
C GLN A 95 3.66 5.81 -14.44
N ILE A 96 2.97 4.86 -13.81
CA ILE A 96 3.23 4.42 -12.44
C ILE A 96 4.33 3.36 -12.45
N LEU A 97 5.39 3.59 -11.66
CA LEU A 97 6.45 2.62 -11.44
C LEU A 97 5.97 1.48 -10.53
N ARG A 98 6.54 0.30 -10.71
CA ARG A 98 6.31 -0.84 -9.82
C ARG A 98 7.61 -1.56 -9.48
N THR A 99 7.60 -2.19 -8.32
CA THR A 99 8.65 -3.11 -7.85
C THR A 99 7.99 -4.34 -7.24
N VAL A 100 8.56 -5.52 -7.46
CA VAL A 100 8.12 -6.75 -6.79
C VAL A 100 9.24 -7.24 -5.89
N ILE A 101 8.92 -7.49 -4.63
CA ILE A 101 9.84 -7.94 -3.59
C ILE A 101 9.27 -9.24 -3.01
N ALA A 102 10.04 -10.30 -3.04
CA ALA A 102 9.76 -11.52 -2.32
C ALA A 102 10.34 -11.40 -0.89
N PHE A 103 9.62 -11.91 0.10
CA PHE A 103 10.10 -11.90 1.47
C PHE A 103 9.78 -13.20 2.23
N GLY A 104 10.55 -13.46 3.26
CA GLY A 104 10.42 -14.50 4.28
C GLY A 104 11.21 -14.04 5.49
N ASN A 105 12.28 -14.71 5.88
CA ASN A 105 13.28 -14.19 6.81
C ASN A 105 14.28 -13.30 6.06
N GLY A 106 13.83 -12.13 5.64
CA GLY A 106 14.54 -11.21 4.76
C GLY A 106 13.72 -10.86 3.53
N ALA A 107 14.24 -9.99 2.68
CA ALA A 107 13.53 -9.52 1.49
C ALA A 107 14.49 -9.38 0.30
N ARG A 108 14.00 -9.73 -0.89
CA ARG A 108 14.73 -9.64 -2.17
C ARG A 108 13.88 -9.01 -3.25
N VAL A 109 14.46 -8.10 -4.00
CA VAL A 109 13.82 -7.53 -5.19
C VAL A 109 13.84 -8.59 -6.29
N VAL A 110 12.67 -9.05 -6.69
CA VAL A 110 12.48 -10.04 -7.77
C VAL A 110 12.30 -9.33 -9.11
N VAL A 111 11.52 -8.25 -9.11
CA VAL A 111 11.36 -7.40 -10.27
C VAL A 111 11.72 -5.97 -9.88
N PRO A 112 12.78 -5.40 -10.46
CA PRO A 112 13.22 -4.05 -10.15
C PRO A 112 12.19 -3.01 -10.58
N SER A 113 12.40 -1.78 -10.12
CA SER A 113 11.54 -0.64 -10.46
C SER A 113 11.47 -0.44 -11.97
N ASP A 114 10.30 -0.64 -12.53
CA ASP A 114 10.05 -0.53 -13.96
C ASP A 114 8.61 -0.05 -14.23
N ARG A 115 8.37 0.40 -15.46
CA ARG A 115 7.05 0.76 -16.00
C ARG A 115 6.46 -0.34 -16.88
N ALA A 116 7.27 -1.27 -17.36
CA ALA A 116 6.79 -2.38 -18.16
C ALA A 116 5.76 -3.21 -17.40
N ALA A 117 4.71 -3.66 -18.06
CA ALA A 117 3.66 -4.46 -17.45
C ALA A 117 4.18 -5.86 -17.08
N LEU A 118 3.62 -6.44 -16.00
CA LEU A 118 3.82 -7.84 -15.63
C LEU A 118 2.92 -8.73 -16.52
N SER A 119 3.24 -8.82 -17.81
CA SER A 119 2.39 -9.49 -18.79
C SER A 119 2.47 -11.02 -18.75
N ASP A 120 3.53 -11.57 -18.15
CA ASP A 120 3.79 -13.01 -18.09
C ASP A 120 3.74 -13.50 -16.63
N PRO A 121 2.60 -14.05 -16.16
CA PRO A 121 2.47 -14.57 -14.81
C PRO A 121 3.35 -15.81 -14.56
N ASP A 122 3.62 -16.64 -15.57
CA ASP A 122 4.43 -17.84 -15.41
C ASP A 122 5.92 -17.50 -15.25
N ARG A 123 6.36 -16.44 -15.90
CA ARG A 123 7.71 -15.88 -15.67
C ARG A 123 7.82 -15.29 -14.27
N LEU A 124 6.79 -14.60 -13.81
CA LEU A 124 6.76 -14.03 -12.45
C LEU A 124 6.74 -15.15 -11.40
N GLU A 125 5.95 -16.21 -11.60
CA GLU A 125 5.91 -17.38 -10.70
C GLU A 125 7.31 -17.97 -10.55
N ARG A 126 7.98 -18.26 -11.68
CA ARG A 126 9.36 -18.78 -11.64
C ARG A 126 10.32 -17.84 -10.90
N ALA A 127 10.27 -16.57 -11.18
CA ALA A 127 11.12 -15.58 -10.52
C ALA A 127 10.84 -15.49 -9.00
N LEU A 128 9.62 -15.71 -8.55
CA LEU A 128 9.25 -15.76 -7.13
C LEU A 128 9.75 -17.06 -6.46
N LEU A 129 9.65 -18.20 -7.17
CA LEU A 129 10.13 -19.49 -6.66
C LEU A 129 11.66 -19.56 -6.59
N ASP A 130 12.33 -18.95 -7.58
CA ASP A 130 13.79 -18.88 -7.68
C ASP A 130 14.39 -17.77 -6.79
N ALA A 131 13.54 -16.97 -6.14
CA ALA A 131 14.02 -15.92 -5.25
C ALA A 131 14.81 -16.53 -4.08
N ASP A 132 16.07 -16.09 -3.93
CA ASP A 132 16.94 -16.49 -2.82
C ASP A 132 16.50 -15.78 -1.53
N VAL A 133 15.38 -16.28 -0.98
CA VAL A 133 14.79 -15.82 0.28
C VAL A 133 14.79 -16.98 1.27
N ASN A 134 15.28 -16.74 2.47
CA ASN A 134 15.15 -17.73 3.53
C ASN A 134 13.67 -17.84 3.93
N ARG A 135 13.11 -19.05 3.79
CA ARG A 135 11.70 -19.36 3.98
C ARG A 135 11.32 -19.80 5.39
N ASP A 136 12.30 -19.93 6.31
CA ASP A 136 12.08 -20.52 7.65
C ASP A 136 11.21 -19.65 8.56
N SER A 137 11.07 -18.38 8.25
CA SER A 137 10.24 -17.47 9.03
C SER A 137 9.61 -16.38 8.14
N THR A 138 8.56 -15.75 8.67
CA THR A 138 7.86 -14.62 8.05
C THR A 138 8.16 -13.36 8.85
N ASP A 139 8.97 -12.47 8.30
CA ASP A 139 9.33 -11.19 8.90
C ASP A 139 8.67 -10.02 8.14
N LEU A 140 7.44 -9.68 8.56
CA LEU A 140 6.69 -8.57 7.99
C LEU A 140 7.31 -7.20 8.29
N GLU A 141 8.02 -7.06 9.43
CA GLU A 141 8.74 -5.85 9.78
C GLU A 141 9.83 -5.57 8.73
N GLN A 142 10.68 -6.55 8.47
CA GLN A 142 11.76 -6.44 7.49
C GLN A 142 11.22 -6.23 6.06
N ALA A 143 10.14 -6.90 5.70
CA ALA A 143 9.48 -6.72 4.40
C ALA A 143 8.99 -5.28 4.20
N LEU A 144 8.33 -4.70 5.19
CA LEU A 144 7.85 -3.32 5.13
C LEU A 144 8.99 -2.31 5.13
N LEU A 145 10.06 -2.53 5.92
CA LEU A 145 11.23 -1.68 5.90
C LEU A 145 11.93 -1.69 4.54
N SER A 146 12.03 -2.86 3.89
CA SER A 146 12.62 -2.96 2.55
C SER A 146 11.83 -2.21 1.48
N SER A 147 10.50 -2.06 1.66
CA SER A 147 9.68 -1.24 0.78
C SER A 147 10.05 0.25 0.80
N LEU A 148 10.60 0.74 1.92
CA LEU A 148 11.02 2.14 2.04
C LEU A 148 12.24 2.45 1.16
N SER A 149 13.14 1.48 0.97
CA SER A 149 14.34 1.62 0.13
C SER A 149 14.09 1.30 -1.33
N ALA A 150 12.99 0.61 -1.65
CA ALA A 150 12.69 0.15 -3.00
C ALA A 150 12.16 1.23 -3.95
N ALA A 151 11.84 2.41 -3.44
CA ALA A 151 11.31 3.50 -4.23
C ALA A 151 11.95 4.84 -3.85
N PRO A 152 12.07 5.79 -4.81
CA PRO A 152 12.56 7.13 -4.52
C PRO A 152 11.76 7.81 -3.40
N SER A 153 12.46 8.55 -2.52
CA SER A 153 11.86 9.21 -1.36
C SER A 153 10.74 10.20 -1.71
N GLU A 154 10.81 10.82 -2.88
CA GLU A 154 9.85 11.81 -3.37
C GLU A 154 8.59 11.21 -4.01
N SER A 155 8.52 9.87 -4.14
CA SER A 155 7.37 9.20 -4.75
C SER A 155 6.28 8.91 -3.71
N ARG A 156 5.00 9.05 -4.11
CA ARG A 156 3.88 8.47 -3.35
C ARG A 156 3.93 6.95 -3.48
N ARG A 157 4.14 6.28 -2.36
CA ARG A 157 4.35 4.83 -2.30
C ARG A 157 3.08 4.13 -1.85
N ARG A 158 2.73 3.08 -2.57
CA ARG A 158 1.69 2.14 -2.16
C ARG A 158 2.28 0.75 -2.09
N VAL A 159 2.11 0.11 -0.96
CA VAL A 159 2.52 -1.26 -0.73
C VAL A 159 1.30 -2.15 -0.81
N ILE A 160 1.35 -3.15 -1.67
CA ILE A 160 0.37 -4.24 -1.72
C ILE A 160 1.06 -5.46 -1.14
N LEU A 161 0.60 -5.89 0.04
CA LEU A 161 1.20 -6.97 0.81
C LEU A 161 0.38 -8.25 0.65
N LEU A 162 0.95 -9.25 -0.06
CA LEU A 162 0.35 -10.56 -0.24
C LEU A 162 0.99 -11.53 0.77
N THR A 163 0.22 -11.96 1.75
CA THR A 163 0.68 -12.84 2.85
C THR A 163 -0.51 -13.58 3.47
N ASP A 164 -0.25 -14.70 4.12
CA ASP A 164 -1.23 -15.40 4.96
C ASP A 164 -1.36 -14.74 6.36
N GLY A 165 -0.54 -13.72 6.64
CA GLY A 165 -0.55 -12.94 7.88
C GLY A 165 0.10 -13.63 9.07
N ARG A 166 0.73 -14.81 8.90
CA ARG A 166 1.38 -15.57 9.97
C ARG A 166 2.79 -15.04 10.22
N GLN A 167 2.89 -13.91 10.89
CA GLN A 167 4.17 -13.40 11.32
C GLN A 167 4.79 -14.30 12.38
N THR A 168 6.01 -14.78 12.13
CA THR A 168 6.78 -15.61 13.08
C THR A 168 7.99 -14.87 13.62
N ARG A 169 8.38 -13.74 13.01
CA ARG A 169 9.54 -12.93 13.41
C ARG A 169 9.25 -11.44 13.22
N GLY A 170 9.94 -10.59 13.99
CA GLY A 170 9.77 -9.14 13.95
C GLY A 170 8.52 -8.65 14.67
N ASN A 171 8.20 -7.38 14.50
CA ASN A 171 7.00 -6.74 15.07
C ASN A 171 6.42 -5.75 14.06
N VAL A 172 5.39 -6.17 13.32
CA VAL A 172 4.74 -5.34 12.29
C VAL A 172 4.11 -4.08 12.87
N GLU A 173 3.57 -4.12 14.09
CA GLU A 173 2.92 -2.96 14.71
C GLU A 173 3.92 -1.82 14.93
N ARG A 174 5.15 -2.15 15.33
CA ARG A 174 6.21 -1.18 15.52
C ARG A 174 6.56 -0.45 14.22
N VAL A 175 6.66 -1.17 13.12
CA VAL A 175 7.06 -0.59 11.83
C VAL A 175 5.94 0.16 11.12
N LEU A 176 4.67 -0.18 11.37
CA LEU A 176 3.53 0.50 10.73
C LEU A 176 3.51 2.00 11.01
N SER A 177 3.86 2.42 12.23
CA SER A 177 3.96 3.84 12.59
C SER A 177 5.04 4.56 11.77
N THR A 178 6.18 3.91 11.55
CA THR A 178 7.29 4.41 10.73
C THR A 178 6.89 4.50 9.26
N VAL A 179 6.34 3.45 8.72
CA VAL A 179 5.89 3.36 7.31
C VAL A 179 4.87 4.48 7.00
N ARG A 180 3.92 4.72 7.91
CA ARG A 180 2.94 5.81 7.79
C ARG A 180 3.59 7.19 7.80
N ARG A 181 4.61 7.41 8.64
CA ARG A 181 5.37 8.69 8.67
C ARG A 181 6.03 9.00 7.33
N PHE A 182 6.47 7.98 6.61
CA PHE A 182 7.03 8.11 5.26
C PHE A 182 5.97 8.20 4.16
N GLY A 183 4.69 8.36 4.52
CA GLY A 183 3.58 8.52 3.57
C GLY A 183 3.29 7.27 2.74
N VAL A 184 3.65 6.09 3.25
CA VAL A 184 3.38 4.80 2.57
C VAL A 184 2.03 4.27 3.00
N GLU A 185 1.19 3.98 2.02
CA GLU A 185 -0.11 3.32 2.21
C GLU A 185 0.07 1.82 2.03
N VAL A 186 -0.36 1.01 3.02
CA VAL A 186 -0.24 -0.46 2.98
C VAL A 186 -1.62 -1.09 2.80
N TYR A 187 -1.74 -1.94 1.78
CA TYR A 187 -2.96 -2.67 1.42
C TYR A 187 -2.69 -4.19 1.54
N PRO A 188 -3.15 -4.84 2.61
CA PRO A 188 -2.99 -6.28 2.75
C PRO A 188 -3.95 -7.02 1.82
N VAL A 189 -3.44 -8.03 1.14
CA VAL A 189 -4.19 -8.98 0.32
C VAL A 189 -3.98 -10.36 0.94
N PRO A 190 -5.00 -10.93 1.59
CA PRO A 190 -4.85 -12.21 2.26
C PRO A 190 -4.66 -13.33 1.24
N VAL A 191 -3.68 -14.18 1.50
CA VAL A 191 -3.41 -15.41 0.76
C VAL A 191 -3.96 -16.56 1.59
N PHE A 192 -4.99 -17.23 1.07
CA PHE A 192 -5.60 -18.35 1.77
C PHE A 192 -4.91 -19.67 1.40
N PRO A 193 -4.87 -20.65 2.32
CA PRO A 193 -4.40 -21.99 2.01
C PRO A 193 -5.16 -22.56 0.81
N SER A 194 -4.45 -23.26 -0.05
CA SER A 194 -5.04 -23.91 -1.24
C SER A 194 -6.03 -24.98 -0.84
N GLU A 195 -5.77 -25.65 0.28
CA GLU A 195 -6.67 -26.56 0.95
C GLU A 195 -6.76 -26.15 2.43
N PRO A 196 -7.95 -26.16 3.05
CA PRO A 196 -8.05 -25.97 4.48
C PRO A 196 -7.25 -27.09 5.16
N ALA A 197 -6.36 -26.71 6.08
CA ALA A 197 -5.60 -27.69 6.86
C ALA A 197 -6.60 -28.61 7.55
N ALA A 198 -6.50 -29.92 7.27
CA ALA A 198 -7.42 -30.91 7.84
C ALA A 198 -7.40 -30.89 9.37
N LEU A 199 -6.24 -30.57 9.94
CA LEU A 199 -6.02 -30.39 11.38
C LEU A 199 -5.39 -29.01 11.63
N THR A 200 -5.96 -28.26 12.56
CA THR A 200 -5.45 -26.95 12.94
C THR A 200 -5.14 -26.94 14.43
N TRP A 201 -3.94 -26.49 14.77
CA TRP A 201 -3.56 -26.25 16.16
C TRP A 201 -4.25 -24.98 16.67
N GLU A 202 -5.07 -25.13 17.68
CA GLU A 202 -5.76 -23.98 18.26
C GLU A 202 -5.01 -23.43 19.48
N ARG A 203 -4.57 -24.32 20.38
CA ARG A 203 -3.95 -23.90 21.62
C ARG A 203 -3.08 -24.99 22.22
N LEU A 204 -1.94 -24.56 22.77
CA LEU A 204 -1.12 -25.32 23.71
C LEU A 204 -1.26 -24.67 25.08
N ILE A 205 -1.70 -25.45 26.07
CA ILE A 205 -1.80 -25.01 27.47
C ILE A 205 -0.75 -25.76 28.26
N ALA A 206 0.17 -25.00 28.84
CA ALA A 206 1.22 -25.50 29.72
C ALA A 206 1.26 -24.63 30.97
N PRO A 207 1.63 -25.18 32.14
CA PRO A 207 1.83 -24.37 33.34
C PRO A 207 3.01 -23.40 33.12
N PRO A 208 2.91 -22.14 33.61
CA PRO A 208 3.94 -21.12 33.37
C PRO A 208 5.23 -21.36 34.17
N VAL A 209 5.15 -22.15 35.22
CA VAL A 209 6.30 -22.52 36.10
C VAL A 209 6.21 -23.99 36.47
N VAL A 210 7.29 -24.69 36.35
CA VAL A 210 7.42 -26.12 36.70
C VAL A 210 8.65 -26.35 37.52
N GLN A 211 8.57 -27.27 38.47
CA GLN A 211 9.73 -27.74 39.25
C GLN A 211 10.54 -28.76 38.43
N GLN A 212 11.84 -28.72 38.57
CA GLN A 212 12.71 -29.68 37.92
C GLN A 212 12.38 -31.11 38.37
N GLY A 213 12.19 -32.02 37.39
CA GLY A 213 11.83 -33.42 37.66
C GLY A 213 10.33 -33.67 37.86
N ALA A 214 9.47 -32.63 37.83
CA ALA A 214 8.02 -32.80 37.90
C ALA A 214 7.42 -33.21 36.56
N SER A 215 6.36 -34.04 36.60
CA SER A 215 5.57 -34.34 35.42
C SER A 215 4.72 -33.14 35.05
N VAL A 216 4.79 -32.66 33.80
CA VAL A 216 4.15 -31.48 33.32
C VAL A 216 2.96 -31.87 32.44
N PRO A 217 1.70 -31.53 32.84
CA PRO A 217 0.55 -31.77 31.98
C PRO A 217 0.55 -30.75 30.82
N LEU A 218 0.66 -31.22 29.60
CA LEU A 218 0.47 -30.43 28.40
C LEU A 218 -0.91 -30.73 27.82
N LYS A 219 -1.72 -29.71 27.63
CA LYS A 219 -3.02 -29.84 26.96
C LYS A 219 -2.93 -29.19 25.58
N LEU A 220 -3.05 -30.03 24.57
CA LEU A 220 -3.08 -29.62 23.18
C LEU A 220 -4.53 -29.63 22.68
N VAL A 221 -4.98 -28.52 22.12
CA VAL A 221 -6.28 -28.41 21.46
C VAL A 221 -6.03 -28.36 19.96
N VAL A 222 -6.58 -29.35 19.27
CA VAL A 222 -6.49 -29.50 17.81
C VAL A 222 -7.91 -29.57 17.28
N SER A 223 -8.19 -28.78 16.26
CA SER A 223 -9.46 -28.80 15.53
C SER A 223 -9.29 -29.62 14.25
N ASN A 224 -10.22 -30.52 14.01
CA ASN A 224 -10.35 -31.25 12.75
C ASN A 224 -11.46 -30.58 11.94
N THR A 225 -11.11 -29.97 10.83
CA THR A 225 -12.04 -29.27 9.93
C THR A 225 -12.61 -30.16 8.84
N THR A 226 -12.25 -31.46 8.84
CA THR A 226 -12.77 -32.45 7.88
C THR A 226 -13.74 -33.42 8.54
N ASP A 227 -14.65 -33.97 7.76
CA ASP A 227 -15.58 -35.03 8.21
C ASP A 227 -14.90 -36.43 8.34
N GLN A 228 -13.60 -36.49 8.12
CA GLN A 228 -12.84 -37.75 8.18
C GLN A 228 -12.03 -37.84 9.45
N THR A 229 -11.94 -39.03 10.03
CA THR A 229 -11.02 -39.31 11.15
C THR A 229 -9.57 -39.24 10.64
N LYS A 230 -8.76 -38.41 11.26
CA LYS A 230 -7.33 -38.27 10.95
C LYS A 230 -6.50 -38.71 12.15
N ALA A 231 -5.52 -39.55 11.92
CA ALA A 231 -4.47 -39.86 12.89
C ALA A 231 -3.29 -38.89 12.71
N PHE A 232 -2.70 -38.46 13.79
CA PHE A 232 -1.51 -37.61 13.79
C PHE A 232 -0.63 -37.92 14.98
N ASP A 233 0.66 -37.74 14.81
CA ASP A 233 1.65 -37.90 15.86
C ASP A 233 2.04 -36.54 16.44
N VAL A 234 2.18 -36.49 17.77
CA VAL A 234 2.62 -35.30 18.48
C VAL A 234 3.99 -35.59 19.11
N SER A 235 4.99 -34.84 18.72
CA SER A 235 6.30 -34.85 19.37
C SER A 235 6.54 -33.52 20.08
N ALA A 236 7.00 -33.58 21.33
CA ALA A 236 7.43 -32.42 22.08
C ALA A 236 8.90 -32.56 22.42
N SER A 237 9.72 -31.56 22.08
CA SER A 237 11.14 -31.47 22.46
C SER A 237 11.36 -30.23 23.30
N LEU A 238 12.09 -30.41 24.41
CA LEU A 238 12.55 -29.33 25.27
C LEU A 238 14.02 -29.05 24.91
N HIS A 239 14.29 -27.82 24.50
CA HIS A 239 15.65 -27.34 24.32
C HIS A 239 15.98 -26.47 25.55
N GLY A 240 16.90 -26.91 26.33
CA GLY A 240 17.46 -26.19 27.48
C GLY A 240 18.54 -25.21 27.06
#